data_43181501613312be138994465eb3573a
#
_entry.id   43181501613312be138994465eb3573a
#
_cell.length_a   1.000
_cell.length_b   1.000
_cell.length_c   1.000
_cell.angle_alpha   90.00
_cell.angle_beta   90.00
_cell.angle_gamma   90.00
#
_symmetry.space_group_name_H-M   'P 1'
#
loop_
_entity.id
_entity.type
_entity.pdbx_description
1 polymer ?
#
loop_
_entity_poly.entity_id
_entity_poly.type
_entity_poly.pdbx_seq_one_letter_code
_entity_poly.pdbx_strand_id
1 'polypeptide(L)'
;MEYYCLMQSAISYIESRVRSEIDCGNLSRSFGVSEAHFRDLFASQMGVPPGRYALSRRVANAAFELSHTDRSVVDIALDFGFDCPDTFTRAFKRETGMTPSAFRSSRVVVGRVRLVAGAYGPG
;
A
#
# COMPACT_ATOMS: atom_id res chain seq x y z
N MET A 1 -21.89 4.15 -11.96
CA MET A 1 -22.15 2.99 -11.98
C MET A 1 -21.09 2.23 -12.52
N GLU A 2 -20.73 2.33 -13.75
CA GLU A 2 -19.68 1.61 -14.25
C GLU A 2 -18.43 1.97 -13.51
N TYR A 3 -18.23 3.22 -13.07
CA TYR A 3 -17.04 3.60 -12.36
C TYR A 3 -16.95 2.94 -11.00
N TYR A 4 -18.08 2.69 -10.38
CA TYR A 4 -18.08 2.01 -9.10
C TYR A 4 -17.57 0.60 -9.26
N CYS A 5 -18.03 -0.12 -10.26
CA CYS A 5 -17.56 -1.48 -10.50
C CYS A 5 -16.08 -1.50 -10.85
N LEU A 6 -15.63 -0.52 -11.64
CA LEU A 6 -14.24 -0.44 -12.01
C LEU A 6 -13.39 -0.21 -10.77
N MET A 7 -13.82 0.67 -9.87
CA MET A 7 -13.06 0.93 -8.66
C MET A 7 -13.03 -0.29 -7.76
N GLN A 8 -14.14 -0.99 -7.61
CA GLN A 8 -14.17 -2.19 -6.78
C GLN A 8 -13.22 -3.25 -7.33
N SER A 9 -13.21 -3.43 -8.63
CA SER A 9 -12.31 -4.39 -9.25
C SER A 9 -10.85 -3.98 -9.10
N ALA A 10 -10.58 -2.69 -9.24
CA ALA A 10 -9.21 -2.20 -9.09
C ALA A 10 -8.71 -2.40 -7.67
N ILE A 11 -9.54 -2.09 -6.69
CA ILE A 11 -9.17 -2.25 -5.29
C ILE A 11 -8.94 -3.73 -4.98
N SER A 12 -9.80 -4.60 -5.47
CA SER A 12 -9.62 -6.04 -5.27
C SER A 12 -8.32 -6.53 -5.89
N TYR A 13 -8.00 -6.04 -7.09
CA TYR A 13 -6.76 -6.42 -7.74
C TYR A 13 -5.56 -5.98 -6.90
N ILE A 14 -5.58 -4.74 -6.42
CA ILE A 14 -4.49 -4.21 -5.62
C ILE A 14 -4.35 -5.00 -4.31
N GLU A 15 -5.46 -5.30 -3.66
CA GLU A 15 -5.39 -6.05 -2.41
C GLU A 15 -4.86 -7.46 -2.63
N SER A 16 -5.15 -8.06 -3.76
CA SER A 16 -4.68 -9.39 -4.03
C SER A 16 -3.18 -9.41 -4.37
N ARG A 17 -2.60 -8.25 -4.66
CA ARG A 17 -1.19 -8.17 -5.01
C ARG A 17 -0.44 -7.23 -4.09
N VAL A 18 -0.81 -7.26 -2.83
CA VAL A 18 -0.25 -6.33 -1.86
C VAL A 18 1.25 -6.55 -1.65
N ARG A 19 1.78 -7.69 -2.06
CA ARG A 19 3.21 -7.94 -1.90
C ARG A 19 4.03 -7.63 -3.16
N SER A 20 3.43 -7.06 -4.17
CA SER A 20 4.15 -6.74 -5.39
C SER A 20 3.58 -5.47 -6.00
N GLU A 21 4.26 -4.98 -7.01
CA GLU A 21 3.79 -3.78 -7.69
C GLU A 21 2.61 -4.12 -8.57
N ILE A 22 1.73 -3.16 -8.76
CA ILE A 22 0.60 -3.39 -9.64
C ILE A 22 0.94 -2.93 -11.04
N ASP A 23 0.28 -3.52 -12.00
CA ASP A 23 0.48 -3.18 -13.40
C ASP A 23 -0.73 -2.37 -13.86
N CYS A 24 -0.63 -1.05 -13.75
CA CYS A 24 -1.72 -0.17 -14.12
C CYS A 24 -2.07 -0.27 -15.60
N GLY A 25 -1.08 -0.55 -16.45
CA GLY A 25 -1.35 -0.69 -17.87
C GLY A 25 -2.23 -1.90 -18.15
N ASN A 26 -1.90 -3.02 -17.54
CA ASN A 26 -2.69 -4.23 -17.73
C ASN A 26 -4.08 -4.07 -17.13
N LEU A 27 -4.14 -3.46 -15.96
CA LEU A 27 -5.41 -3.27 -15.29
C LEU A 27 -6.33 -2.35 -16.10
N SER A 28 -5.80 -1.24 -16.62
CA SER A 28 -6.61 -0.33 -17.40
C SER A 28 -7.10 -0.97 -18.68
N ARG A 29 -6.26 -1.80 -19.31
CA ARG A 29 -6.67 -2.48 -20.52
C ARG A 29 -7.82 -3.44 -20.27
N SER A 30 -7.83 -4.08 -19.13
CA SER A 30 -8.90 -5.01 -18.82
C SER A 30 -10.23 -4.29 -18.62
N PHE A 31 -10.20 -2.98 -18.36
CA PHE A 31 -11.43 -2.22 -18.23
C PHE A 31 -11.74 -1.40 -19.49
N GLY A 32 -10.91 -1.53 -20.51
CA GLY A 32 -11.18 -0.83 -21.76
C GLY A 32 -10.94 0.66 -21.72
N VAL A 33 -10.07 1.14 -20.83
CA VAL A 33 -9.75 2.56 -20.73
C VAL A 33 -8.26 2.75 -20.86
N SER A 34 -7.83 3.98 -21.16
CA SER A 34 -6.41 4.27 -21.23
C SER A 34 -5.85 4.27 -19.81
N GLU A 35 -4.56 4.08 -19.71
CA GLU A 35 -3.90 4.10 -18.42
C GLU A 35 -4.05 5.46 -17.74
N ALA A 36 -3.90 6.55 -18.51
CA ALA A 36 -4.04 7.89 -17.95
C ALA A 36 -5.45 8.11 -17.41
N HIS A 37 -6.45 7.66 -18.17
CA HIS A 37 -7.83 7.82 -17.75
C HIS A 37 -8.10 7.00 -16.48
N PHE A 38 -7.56 5.79 -16.43
CA PHE A 38 -7.72 4.95 -15.26
C PHE A 38 -7.12 5.63 -14.02
N ARG A 39 -5.91 6.19 -14.17
CA ARG A 39 -5.27 6.84 -13.03
C ARG A 39 -6.06 8.05 -12.55
N ASP A 40 -6.61 8.81 -13.49
CA ASP A 40 -7.43 9.97 -13.12
C ASP A 40 -8.70 9.56 -12.40
N LEU A 41 -9.36 8.53 -12.90
CA LEU A 41 -10.57 8.03 -12.26
C LEU A 41 -10.28 7.53 -10.86
N PHE A 42 -9.19 6.78 -10.73
CA PHE A 42 -8.83 6.22 -9.44
C PHE A 42 -8.53 7.34 -8.44
N ALA A 43 -7.73 8.31 -8.85
CA ALA A 43 -7.36 9.40 -7.97
C ALA A 43 -8.57 10.24 -7.57
N SER A 44 -9.49 10.42 -8.50
CA SER A 44 -10.69 11.20 -8.21
C SER A 44 -11.59 10.48 -7.20
N GLN A 45 -11.65 9.15 -7.26
CA GLN A 45 -12.50 8.39 -6.35
C GLN A 45 -11.82 8.09 -5.02
N MET A 46 -10.53 7.81 -5.03
CA MET A 46 -9.83 7.37 -3.84
C MET A 46 -9.01 8.46 -3.15
N GLY A 47 -8.83 9.59 -3.81
CA GLY A 47 -8.04 10.67 -3.25
C GLY A 47 -6.56 10.56 -3.47
N VAL A 48 -6.07 9.44 -3.97
CA VAL A 48 -4.65 9.24 -4.29
C VAL A 48 -4.53 8.37 -5.52
N PRO A 49 -3.43 8.49 -6.25
CA PRO A 49 -3.23 7.65 -7.44
C PRO A 49 -3.08 6.19 -7.07
N PRO A 50 -3.33 5.27 -8.02
CA PRO A 50 -3.29 3.85 -7.72
C PRO A 50 -1.93 3.36 -7.22
N GLY A 51 -0.84 3.89 -7.75
CA GLY A 51 0.49 3.50 -7.28
C GLY A 51 0.72 3.87 -5.83
N ARG A 52 0.28 5.06 -5.46
CA ARG A 52 0.42 5.52 -4.10
C ARG A 52 -0.47 4.72 -3.16
N TYR A 53 -1.66 4.42 -3.60
CA TYR A 53 -2.58 3.61 -2.82
C TYR A 53 -1.98 2.22 -2.59
N ALA A 54 -1.45 1.61 -3.64
CA ALA A 54 -0.85 0.29 -3.53
C ALA A 54 0.35 0.30 -2.58
N LEU A 55 1.18 1.34 -2.66
CA LEU A 55 2.32 1.45 -1.78
C LEU A 55 1.88 1.58 -0.33
N SER A 56 0.89 2.38 -0.06
CA SER A 56 0.38 2.54 1.30
C SER A 56 -0.16 1.24 1.85
N ARG A 57 -0.88 0.47 1.01
CA ARG A 57 -1.39 -0.82 1.47
C ARG A 57 -0.26 -1.81 1.72
N ARG A 58 0.78 -1.75 0.90
CA ARG A 58 1.93 -2.62 1.09
C ARG A 58 2.63 -2.29 2.41
N VAL A 59 2.82 -1.00 2.69
CA VAL A 59 3.43 -0.57 3.95
C VAL A 59 2.55 -0.98 5.14
N ALA A 60 1.24 -0.85 5.00
CA ALA A 60 0.33 -1.20 6.08
C ALA A 60 0.42 -2.69 6.42
N ASN A 61 0.51 -3.53 5.41
CA ASN A 61 0.63 -4.97 5.64
C ASN A 61 2.00 -5.32 6.21
N ALA A 62 3.05 -4.62 5.79
CA ALA A 62 4.36 -4.82 6.37
C ALA A 62 4.38 -4.39 7.84
N ALA A 63 3.67 -3.32 8.18
CA ALA A 63 3.57 -2.87 9.55
C ALA A 63 2.93 -3.94 10.43
N PHE A 64 1.91 -4.60 9.90
CA PHE A 64 1.27 -5.67 10.62
C PHE A 64 2.27 -6.79 10.91
N GLU A 65 3.08 -7.17 9.91
CA GLU A 65 4.09 -8.19 10.08
C GLU A 65 5.13 -7.78 11.12
N LEU A 66 5.56 -6.52 11.06
CA LEU A 66 6.55 -6.04 12.01
C LEU A 66 6.04 -6.14 13.45
N SER A 67 4.77 -5.91 13.64
CA SER A 67 4.22 -5.89 14.99
C SER A 67 3.78 -7.25 15.47
N HIS A 68 3.53 -8.19 14.59
CA HIS A 68 3.00 -9.49 14.98
C HIS A 68 3.97 -10.65 14.80
N THR A 69 5.16 -10.41 14.28
CA THR A 69 6.14 -11.48 14.10
C THR A 69 7.50 -10.99 14.52
N ASP A 70 8.45 -11.91 14.60
CA ASP A 70 9.82 -11.56 14.89
C ASP A 70 10.69 -11.61 13.63
N ARG A 71 10.08 -11.66 12.47
CA ARG A 71 10.82 -11.68 11.22
C ARG A 71 11.67 -10.41 11.11
N SER A 72 12.83 -10.52 10.48
CA SER A 72 13.72 -9.38 10.36
C SER A 72 13.10 -8.31 9.46
N VAL A 73 13.49 -7.07 9.66
CA VAL A 73 13.02 -5.97 8.83
C VAL A 73 13.42 -6.23 7.37
N VAL A 74 14.61 -6.77 7.14
CA VAL A 74 15.07 -7.06 5.79
C VAL A 74 14.18 -8.10 5.13
N ASP A 75 13.85 -9.16 5.84
CA ASP A 75 13.01 -10.20 5.28
C ASP A 75 11.62 -9.68 4.94
N ILE A 76 11.07 -8.85 5.80
CA ILE A 76 9.76 -8.28 5.56
C ILE A 76 9.81 -7.36 4.35
N ALA A 77 10.86 -6.54 4.24
CA ALA A 77 10.99 -5.63 3.11
C ALA A 77 11.02 -6.40 1.80
N LEU A 78 11.80 -7.46 1.75
CA LEU A 78 11.90 -8.24 0.53
C LEU A 78 10.60 -8.97 0.22
N ASP A 79 9.96 -9.49 1.25
CA ASP A 79 8.71 -10.21 1.07
C ASP A 79 7.61 -9.31 0.50
N PHE A 80 7.65 -8.03 0.81
CA PHE A 80 6.64 -7.12 0.31
C PHE A 80 7.09 -6.35 -0.94
N GLY A 81 8.08 -6.87 -1.62
CA GLY A 81 8.44 -6.35 -2.94
C GLY A 81 9.36 -5.16 -2.98
N PHE A 82 10.04 -4.86 -1.88
CA PHE A 82 11.00 -3.78 -1.90
C PHE A 82 12.36 -4.35 -2.26
N ASP A 83 13.04 -3.71 -3.21
CA ASP A 83 14.32 -4.22 -3.69
C ASP A 83 15.40 -4.17 -2.62
N CYS A 84 15.36 -3.22 -1.74
CA CYS A 84 16.36 -3.14 -0.71
C CYS A 84 15.76 -2.50 0.54
N PRO A 85 16.41 -2.72 1.69
CA PRO A 85 15.90 -2.19 2.95
C PRO A 85 15.79 -0.67 2.99
N ASP A 86 16.68 0.04 2.29
CA ASP A 86 16.63 1.49 2.28
C ASP A 86 15.35 2.00 1.65
N THR A 87 14.94 1.42 0.55
CA THR A 87 13.71 1.81 -0.13
C THR A 87 12.52 1.58 0.78
N PHE A 88 12.52 0.44 1.45
CA PHE A 88 11.45 0.11 2.38
C PHE A 88 11.42 1.11 3.54
N THR A 89 12.58 1.38 4.11
CA THR A 89 12.68 2.28 5.25
C THR A 89 12.16 3.67 4.89
N ARG A 90 12.53 4.18 3.72
CA ARG A 90 12.07 5.50 3.31
C ARG A 90 10.57 5.52 3.08
N ALA A 91 10.04 4.51 2.43
CA ALA A 91 8.61 4.43 2.19
C ALA A 91 7.85 4.30 3.50
N PHE A 92 8.34 3.45 4.39
CA PHE A 92 7.71 3.21 5.66
C PHE A 92 7.68 4.50 6.49
N LYS A 93 8.80 5.20 6.54
CA LYS A 93 8.86 6.43 7.32
C LYS A 93 7.96 7.51 6.73
N ARG A 94 7.88 7.59 5.42
CA ARG A 94 7.00 8.56 4.78
C ARG A 94 5.54 8.27 5.08
N GLU A 95 5.15 6.99 5.09
CA GLU A 95 3.76 6.65 5.31
C GLU A 95 3.36 6.64 6.79
N THR A 96 4.28 6.32 7.68
CA THR A 96 3.94 6.15 9.09
C THR A 96 4.56 7.16 10.02
N GLY A 97 5.57 7.89 9.57
CA GLY A 97 6.30 8.82 10.42
C GLY A 97 7.38 8.16 11.25
N MET A 98 7.56 6.86 11.16
CA MET A 98 8.53 6.12 11.95
C MET A 98 9.34 5.19 11.09
N THR A 99 10.55 4.87 11.51
CA THR A 99 11.31 3.83 10.81
C THR A 99 10.71 2.48 11.19
N PRO A 100 10.94 1.45 10.38
CA PRO A 100 10.44 0.11 10.72
C PRO A 100 10.93 -0.37 12.07
N SER A 101 12.20 -0.10 12.41
CA SER A 101 12.74 -0.53 13.70
C SER A 101 12.09 0.19 14.86
N ALA A 102 11.87 1.49 14.73
CA ALA A 102 11.20 2.26 15.76
C ALA A 102 9.76 1.78 15.93
N PHE A 103 9.10 1.47 14.82
CA PHE A 103 7.74 1.00 14.87
C PHE A 103 7.68 -0.34 15.63
N ARG A 104 8.60 -1.24 15.34
CA ARG A 104 8.63 -2.52 16.03
C ARG A 104 8.87 -2.36 17.53
N SER A 105 9.72 -1.41 17.88
CA SER A 105 10.01 -1.18 19.29
C SER A 105 8.80 -0.66 20.04
N SER A 106 7.88 -0.02 19.35
CA SER A 106 6.69 0.50 20.00
C SER A 106 5.48 -0.36 19.75
N ARG A 107 5.69 -1.62 19.46
CA ARG A 107 4.57 -2.48 19.03
C ARG A 107 3.55 -2.77 20.11
N VAL A 108 3.85 -2.37 21.32
CA VAL A 108 2.86 -2.56 22.34
C VAL A 108 1.59 -1.77 22.01
N VAL A 109 1.68 -0.74 21.20
CA VAL A 109 0.47 0.02 20.88
C VAL A 109 -0.07 -0.35 19.57
N VAL A 110 0.48 -1.37 19.00
CA VAL A 110 0.08 -1.80 17.73
C VAL A 110 -1.36 -2.11 17.58
N GLY A 111 -1.98 -2.49 18.54
CA GLY A 111 -3.37 -2.82 18.38
C GLY A 111 -4.15 -1.69 17.76
N ARG A 112 -3.61 -0.50 17.75
CA ARG A 112 -4.32 0.52 17.17
C ARG A 112 -3.78 0.95 15.93
N VAL A 113 -3.13 0.26 15.13
CA VAL A 113 -2.54 0.60 13.90
C VAL A 113 -3.32 1.60 13.12
N ARG A 114 -3.45 2.78 13.62
CA ARG A 114 -4.18 3.72 12.96
C ARG A 114 -3.41 4.39 11.94
N LEU A 115 -2.10 4.25 11.88
CA LEU A 115 -1.32 4.87 10.87
C LEU A 115 -1.81 4.53 9.51
N VAL A 116 -2.41 3.37 9.36
CA VAL A 116 -2.92 3.00 8.07
C VAL A 116 -4.02 3.93 7.65
N ALA A 117 -4.94 4.13 8.53
CA ALA A 117 -6.04 5.00 8.22
C ALA A 117 -5.52 6.40 8.02
N GLY A 118 -4.55 6.79 8.81
CA GLY A 118 -3.99 8.11 8.68
C GLY A 118 -3.32 8.32 7.35
N ALA A 119 -2.71 7.27 6.83
CA ALA A 119 -2.01 7.37 5.58
C ALA A 119 -2.92 7.74 4.43
N TYR A 120 -4.17 7.38 4.50
CA TYR A 120 -5.07 7.72 3.44
C TYR A 120 -5.95 8.86 3.82
N GLY A 121 -5.73 9.35 4.93
CA GLY A 121 -6.50 10.38 5.30
C GLY A 121 -7.73 10.03 5.59
N PRO A 122 -8.53 10.52 5.86
CA PRO A 122 -9.74 10.43 6.22
C PRO A 122 -9.87 9.51 6.32
N GLY A 123 -9.29 9.12 6.10
CA GLY A 123 -9.60 7.86 6.11
C GLY A 123 -10.07 8.29 6.38
#